data_aeb1db97a13133b6046697abbc72db07
#
_entry.id   aeb1db97a13133b6046697abbc72db07
#
_cell.length_a   1.000
_cell.length_b   1.000
_cell.length_c   1.000
_cell.angle_alpha   90.00
_cell.angle_beta   90.00
_cell.angle_gamma   90.00
#
_symmetry.space_group_name_H-M   'P 1'
#
loop_
_entity.id
_entity.type
_entity.pdbx_description
1 polymer ?
#
loop_
_entity_poly.entity_id
_entity_poly.type
_entity_poly.pdbx_seq_one_letter_code
_entity_poly.pdbx_strand_id
1 'polypeptide(L)'
;MDPQVAFFIAQGISVITGIMAIVMMQLKSMRVILIFQILTNLFASSSYLFLDGKSGMLVSLLAVVCSVVMYFYNTKNRKPHLLVAALFIAAYVASAVYSTVTSNDPWELLPAFAATCFVLSLIQTKASYFRIFATLNPVFWLPYDLHTASYVMFIVHFGILVSSVIGMIRLDGLFRKKK
;
A
#
# COMPACT_ATOMS: atom_id res chain seq x y z
N MET A 1 13.87 21.37 -14.48
CA MET A 1 13.27 21.87 -13.21
C MET A 1 14.38 21.90 -12.16
N ASP A 2 14.41 22.93 -11.32
CA ASP A 2 15.36 23.01 -10.21
C ASP A 2 15.17 21.77 -9.30
N PRO A 3 16.26 21.04 -8.94
CA PRO A 3 16.19 19.86 -8.08
C PRO A 3 15.54 20.12 -6.71
N GLN A 4 15.73 21.32 -6.15
CA GLN A 4 15.09 21.71 -4.89
C GLN A 4 13.57 21.84 -5.04
N VAL A 5 13.11 22.46 -6.12
CA VAL A 5 11.67 22.61 -6.42
C VAL A 5 11.04 21.23 -6.63
N ALA A 6 11.71 20.34 -7.39
CA ALA A 6 11.26 18.96 -7.59
C ALA A 6 11.11 18.21 -6.26
N PHE A 7 12.09 18.35 -5.37
CA PHE A 7 12.06 17.75 -4.04
C PHE A 7 10.85 18.22 -3.21
N PHE A 8 10.62 19.55 -3.12
CA PHE A 8 9.48 20.07 -2.34
C PHE A 8 8.13 19.65 -2.93
N ILE A 9 7.99 19.62 -4.26
CA ILE A 9 6.78 19.11 -4.92
C ILE A 9 6.56 17.64 -4.54
N ALA A 10 7.61 16.79 -4.63
CA ALA A 10 7.53 15.39 -4.26
C ALA A 10 7.11 15.19 -2.81
N GLN A 11 7.68 15.96 -1.87
CA GLN A 11 7.30 15.90 -0.46
C GLN A 11 5.85 16.31 -0.23
N GLY A 12 5.38 17.37 -0.90
CA GLY A 12 3.98 17.80 -0.84
C GLY A 12 3.02 16.72 -1.33
N ILE A 13 3.33 16.08 -2.47
CA ILE A 13 2.57 14.94 -3.00
C ILE A 13 2.58 13.76 -2.02
N SER A 14 3.72 13.46 -1.41
CA SER A 14 3.85 12.37 -0.43
C SER A 14 2.99 12.60 0.82
N VAL A 15 2.90 13.83 1.32
CA VAL A 15 2.01 14.19 2.43
C VAL A 15 0.55 13.96 2.06
N ILE A 16 0.12 14.43 0.87
CA ILE A 16 -1.25 14.20 0.38
C ILE A 16 -1.54 12.70 0.26
N THR A 17 -0.61 11.94 -0.31
CA THR A 17 -0.70 10.48 -0.42
C THR A 17 -0.87 9.81 0.94
N GLY A 18 -0.07 10.22 1.93
CA GLY A 18 -0.15 9.71 3.30
C GLY A 18 -1.49 10.00 3.96
N ILE A 19 -2.00 11.23 3.85
CA ILE A 19 -3.32 11.62 4.38
C ILE A 19 -4.42 10.78 3.73
N MET A 20 -4.40 10.62 2.40
CA MET A 20 -5.37 9.80 1.68
C MET A 20 -5.33 8.33 2.13
N ALA A 21 -4.14 7.76 2.33
CA ALA A 21 -3.96 6.39 2.79
C ALA A 21 -4.52 6.19 4.22
N ILE A 22 -4.31 7.15 5.11
CA ILE A 22 -4.86 7.14 6.49
C ILE A 22 -6.39 7.23 6.46
N VAL A 23 -6.95 8.16 5.68
CA VAL A 23 -8.41 8.34 5.54
C VAL A 23 -9.07 7.10 4.94
N MET A 24 -8.43 6.46 3.96
CA MET A 24 -8.93 5.26 3.30
C MET A 24 -9.29 4.15 4.31
N MET A 25 -8.56 4.00 5.41
CA MET A 25 -8.82 2.98 6.43
C MET A 25 -10.14 3.21 7.18
N GLN A 26 -10.69 4.44 7.14
CA GLN A 26 -11.98 4.79 7.76
C GLN A 26 -13.18 4.60 6.82
N LEU A 27 -12.96 4.18 5.58
CA LEU A 27 -14.03 3.99 4.59
C LEU A 27 -14.71 2.63 4.78
N LYS A 28 -16.04 2.60 4.59
CA LYS A 28 -16.86 1.38 4.71
C LYS A 28 -17.01 0.61 3.39
N SER A 29 -16.92 1.31 2.27
CA SER A 29 -17.16 0.74 0.95
C SER A 29 -15.86 0.26 0.32
N MET A 30 -15.78 -1.02 -0.01
CA MET A 30 -14.62 -1.58 -0.70
C MET A 30 -14.34 -0.91 -2.06
N ARG A 31 -15.39 -0.52 -2.80
CA ARG A 31 -15.24 0.20 -4.07
C ARG A 31 -14.54 1.55 -3.88
N VAL A 32 -14.96 2.30 -2.86
CA VAL A 32 -14.35 3.60 -2.54
C VAL A 32 -12.91 3.42 -2.07
N ILE A 33 -12.65 2.41 -1.23
CA ILE A 33 -11.28 2.04 -0.81
C ILE A 33 -10.39 1.79 -2.03
N LEU A 34 -10.85 1.01 -3.01
CA LEU A 34 -10.07 0.70 -4.22
C LEU A 34 -9.81 1.93 -5.10
N ILE A 35 -10.78 2.86 -5.19
CA ILE A 35 -10.59 4.15 -5.88
C ILE A 35 -9.51 4.97 -5.16
N PHE A 36 -9.58 5.09 -3.85
CA PHE A 36 -8.55 5.76 -3.05
C PHE A 36 -7.19 5.10 -3.23
N GLN A 37 -7.14 3.77 -3.30
CA GLN A 37 -5.91 3.01 -3.52
C GLN A 37 -5.28 3.29 -4.89
N ILE A 38 -6.10 3.40 -5.94
CA ILE A 38 -5.64 3.82 -7.28
C ILE A 38 -5.04 5.22 -7.22
N LEU A 39 -5.76 6.17 -6.62
CA LEU A 39 -5.32 7.57 -6.53
C LEU A 39 -4.04 7.72 -5.70
N THR A 40 -3.97 7.07 -4.52
CA THR A 40 -2.77 7.11 -3.68
C THR A 40 -1.54 6.55 -4.38
N ASN A 41 -1.67 5.44 -5.12
CA ASN A 41 -0.56 4.87 -5.87
C ASN A 41 -0.17 5.71 -7.08
N LEU A 42 -1.11 6.38 -7.75
CA LEU A 42 -0.82 7.35 -8.81
C LEU A 42 -0.03 8.55 -8.27
N PHE A 43 -0.46 9.14 -7.14
CA PHE A 43 0.28 10.22 -6.49
C PHE A 43 1.66 9.76 -6.01
N ALA A 44 1.77 8.56 -5.42
CA ALA A 44 3.05 8.00 -5.02
C ALA A 44 3.98 7.82 -6.22
N SER A 45 3.49 7.27 -7.34
CA SER A 45 4.25 7.14 -8.58
C SER A 45 4.74 8.51 -9.10
N SER A 46 3.87 9.53 -9.05
CA SER A 46 4.23 10.89 -9.45
C SER A 46 5.30 11.49 -8.54
N SER A 47 5.23 11.27 -7.23
CA SER A 47 6.26 11.71 -6.28
C SER A 47 7.62 11.08 -6.61
N TYR A 48 7.67 9.77 -6.87
CA TYR A 48 8.91 9.10 -7.27
C TYR A 48 9.47 9.58 -8.61
N LEU A 49 8.60 9.99 -9.54
CA LEU A 49 9.04 10.60 -10.82
C LEU A 49 9.83 11.89 -10.57
N PHE A 50 9.39 12.74 -9.64
CA PHE A 50 10.08 13.97 -9.27
C PHE A 50 11.38 13.74 -8.50
N LEU A 51 11.52 12.59 -7.83
CA LEU A 51 12.71 12.18 -7.08
C LEU A 51 13.69 11.32 -7.88
N ASP A 52 13.44 11.10 -9.18
CA ASP A 52 14.18 10.16 -10.06
C ASP A 52 14.23 8.72 -9.51
N GLY A 53 13.24 8.37 -8.68
CA GLY A 53 13.10 7.07 -8.03
C GLY A 53 12.44 6.04 -8.96
N LYS A 54 13.14 5.58 -10.00
CA LYS A 54 12.58 4.69 -11.05
C LYS A 54 11.95 3.40 -10.51
N SER A 55 12.61 2.75 -9.55
CA SER A 55 12.09 1.51 -8.94
C SER A 55 10.81 1.77 -8.14
N GLY A 56 10.78 2.81 -7.31
CA GLY A 56 9.58 3.20 -6.55
C GLY A 56 8.42 3.59 -7.46
N MET A 57 8.70 4.28 -8.58
CA MET A 57 7.70 4.60 -9.60
C MET A 57 7.11 3.34 -10.22
N LEU A 58 7.93 2.38 -10.64
CA LEU A 58 7.47 1.12 -11.25
C LEU A 58 6.64 0.28 -10.28
N VAL A 59 7.07 0.14 -9.03
CA VAL A 59 6.33 -0.58 -7.98
C VAL A 59 4.97 0.07 -7.73
N SER A 60 4.92 1.41 -7.66
CA SER A 60 3.66 2.15 -7.49
C SER A 60 2.73 2.02 -8.70
N LEU A 61 3.26 2.03 -9.92
CA LEU A 61 2.48 1.78 -11.14
C LEU A 61 1.93 0.35 -11.17
N LEU A 62 2.72 -0.64 -10.76
CA LEU A 62 2.25 -2.03 -10.62
C LEU A 62 1.11 -2.11 -9.59
N ALA A 63 1.20 -1.35 -8.49
CA ALA A 63 0.13 -1.26 -7.50
C ALA A 63 -1.14 -0.58 -8.05
N VAL A 64 -1.01 0.42 -8.94
CA VAL A 64 -2.15 1.00 -9.67
C VAL A 64 -2.82 -0.07 -10.51
N VAL A 65 -2.07 -0.80 -11.35
CA VAL A 65 -2.61 -1.86 -12.22
C VAL A 65 -3.32 -2.92 -11.39
N CYS A 66 -2.69 -3.37 -10.30
CA CYS A 66 -3.30 -4.32 -9.37
C CYS A 66 -4.64 -3.79 -8.81
N SER A 67 -4.65 -2.54 -8.33
CA SER A 67 -5.86 -1.91 -7.75
C SER A 67 -6.99 -1.74 -8.77
N VAL A 68 -6.66 -1.39 -10.02
CA VAL A 68 -7.62 -1.27 -11.12
C VAL A 68 -8.23 -2.64 -11.45
N VAL A 69 -7.41 -3.68 -11.58
CA VAL A 69 -7.89 -5.04 -11.83
C VAL A 69 -8.83 -5.48 -10.70
N MET A 70 -8.44 -5.28 -9.44
CA MET A 70 -9.27 -5.65 -8.28
C MET A 70 -10.56 -4.82 -8.20
N TYR A 71 -10.54 -3.54 -8.62
CA TYR A 71 -11.73 -2.71 -8.73
C TYR A 71 -12.75 -3.30 -9.71
N PHE A 72 -12.33 -3.75 -10.89
CA PHE A 72 -13.24 -4.40 -11.86
C PHE A 72 -13.84 -5.70 -11.34
N TYR A 73 -13.08 -6.51 -10.61
CA TYR A 73 -13.63 -7.69 -9.95
C TYR A 73 -14.66 -7.32 -8.88
N ASN A 74 -14.36 -6.32 -8.05
CA ASN A 74 -15.23 -5.88 -6.97
C ASN A 74 -16.54 -5.24 -7.49
N THR A 75 -16.48 -4.44 -8.58
CA THR A 75 -17.69 -3.86 -9.19
C THR A 75 -18.66 -4.91 -9.72
N LYS A 76 -18.14 -6.04 -10.19
CA LYS A 76 -18.92 -7.20 -10.64
C LYS A 76 -19.32 -8.15 -9.50
N ASN A 77 -19.05 -7.79 -8.24
CA ASN A 77 -19.23 -8.64 -7.05
C ASN A 77 -18.56 -10.03 -7.20
N ARG A 78 -17.46 -10.12 -7.93
CA ARG A 78 -16.70 -11.35 -8.14
C ARG A 78 -15.41 -11.30 -7.36
N LYS A 79 -14.98 -12.43 -6.82
CA LYS A 79 -13.63 -12.58 -6.29
C LYS A 79 -12.65 -12.71 -7.46
N PRO A 80 -11.46 -12.07 -7.40
CA PRO A 80 -10.44 -12.29 -8.40
C PRO A 80 -10.01 -13.75 -8.38
N HIS A 81 -9.62 -14.28 -9.55
CA HIS A 81 -9.06 -15.61 -9.63
C HIS A 81 -7.74 -15.67 -8.86
N LEU A 82 -7.50 -16.76 -8.14
CA LEU A 82 -6.29 -16.91 -7.31
C LEU A 82 -5.00 -16.72 -8.14
N LEU A 83 -5.03 -17.14 -9.41
CA LEU A 83 -3.92 -16.94 -10.35
C LEU A 83 -3.55 -15.46 -10.54
N VAL A 84 -4.55 -14.56 -10.59
CA VAL A 84 -4.30 -13.12 -10.73
C VAL A 84 -3.58 -12.58 -9.50
N ALA A 85 -4.02 -12.96 -8.30
CA ALA A 85 -3.33 -12.60 -7.06
C ALA A 85 -1.90 -13.17 -7.02
N ALA A 86 -1.73 -14.45 -7.40
CA ALA A 86 -0.44 -15.11 -7.43
C ALA A 86 0.54 -14.42 -8.40
N LEU A 87 0.08 -13.98 -9.57
CA LEU A 87 0.92 -13.25 -10.54
C LEU A 87 1.41 -11.91 -9.98
N PHE A 88 0.55 -11.15 -9.28
CA PHE A 88 0.99 -9.89 -8.65
C PHE A 88 1.96 -10.16 -7.49
N ILE A 89 1.69 -11.14 -6.65
CA ILE A 89 2.61 -11.53 -5.56
C ILE A 89 3.95 -11.98 -6.14
N ALA A 90 3.96 -12.80 -7.18
CA ALA A 90 5.18 -13.25 -7.86
C ALA A 90 5.99 -12.07 -8.43
N ALA A 91 5.33 -11.07 -9.03
CA ALA A 91 5.99 -9.89 -9.54
C ALA A 91 6.65 -9.06 -8.41
N TYR A 92 5.99 -8.89 -7.28
CA TYR A 92 6.56 -8.19 -6.12
C TYR A 92 7.71 -8.98 -5.49
N VAL A 93 7.56 -10.30 -5.34
CA VAL A 93 8.63 -11.17 -4.81
C VAL A 93 9.85 -11.15 -5.75
N ALA A 94 9.64 -11.23 -7.06
CA ALA A 94 10.73 -11.15 -8.03
C ALA A 94 11.47 -9.80 -7.95
N SER A 95 10.73 -8.69 -7.79
CA SER A 95 11.32 -7.37 -7.60
C SER A 95 12.15 -7.29 -6.32
N ALA A 96 11.65 -7.82 -5.20
CA ALA A 96 12.37 -7.80 -3.93
C ALA A 96 13.60 -8.72 -3.93
N VAL A 97 13.50 -9.91 -4.54
CA VAL A 97 14.66 -10.81 -4.72
C VAL A 97 15.74 -10.12 -5.56
N TYR A 98 15.34 -9.47 -6.65
CA TYR A 98 16.28 -8.70 -7.47
C TYR A 98 16.96 -7.58 -6.67
N SER A 99 16.19 -6.80 -5.88
CA SER A 99 16.74 -5.77 -4.98
C SER A 99 17.70 -6.36 -3.96
N THR A 100 17.31 -7.43 -3.27
CA THR A 100 18.14 -8.10 -2.25
C THR A 100 19.47 -8.58 -2.84
N VAL A 101 19.45 -9.18 -4.03
CA VAL A 101 20.67 -9.69 -4.69
C VAL A 101 21.57 -8.55 -5.14
N THR A 102 21.00 -7.46 -5.65
CA THR A 102 21.78 -6.32 -6.16
C THR A 102 22.34 -5.44 -5.05
N SER A 103 21.62 -5.27 -3.95
CA SER A 103 22.05 -4.47 -2.79
C SER A 103 22.85 -5.28 -1.76
N ASN A 104 22.77 -6.62 -1.81
CA ASN A 104 23.28 -7.54 -0.78
C ASN A 104 22.74 -7.24 0.62
N ASP A 105 21.47 -6.77 0.69
CA ASP A 105 20.79 -6.39 1.92
C ASP A 105 19.53 -7.24 2.12
N PRO A 106 19.46 -8.12 3.15
CA PRO A 106 18.31 -8.96 3.40
C PRO A 106 17.04 -8.19 3.83
N TRP A 107 17.17 -6.94 4.30
CA TRP A 107 16.03 -6.09 4.65
C TRP A 107 15.15 -5.76 3.44
N GLU A 108 15.70 -5.83 2.23
CA GLU A 108 14.97 -5.66 0.98
C GLU A 108 13.87 -6.74 0.74
N LEU A 109 13.83 -7.80 1.54
CA LEU A 109 12.73 -8.78 1.51
C LEU A 109 11.46 -8.30 2.24
N LEU A 110 11.57 -7.37 3.19
CA LEU A 110 10.40 -6.87 3.94
C LEU A 110 9.34 -6.22 3.04
N PRO A 111 9.68 -5.40 2.04
CA PRO A 111 8.73 -4.90 1.05
C PRO A 111 7.93 -5.99 0.33
N ALA A 112 8.50 -7.18 0.09
CA ALA A 112 7.76 -8.29 -0.53
C ALA A 112 6.67 -8.85 0.40
N PHE A 113 6.95 -8.98 1.69
CA PHE A 113 5.93 -9.39 2.67
C PHE A 113 4.84 -8.32 2.78
N ALA A 114 5.22 -7.04 2.85
CA ALA A 114 4.28 -5.93 2.83
C ALA A 114 3.40 -5.95 1.57
N ALA A 115 4.00 -6.10 0.38
CA ALA A 115 3.28 -6.17 -0.89
C ALA A 115 2.38 -7.41 -0.98
N THR A 116 2.78 -8.54 -0.40
CA THR A 116 1.92 -9.73 -0.29
C THR A 116 0.67 -9.41 0.53
N CYS A 117 0.83 -8.80 1.71
CA CYS A 117 -0.30 -8.34 2.52
C CYS A 117 -1.18 -7.32 1.78
N PHE A 118 -0.57 -6.42 1.00
CA PHE A 118 -1.28 -5.48 0.15
C PHE A 118 -2.15 -6.19 -0.89
N VAL A 119 -1.61 -7.14 -1.67
CA VAL A 119 -2.38 -7.91 -2.65
C VAL A 119 -3.50 -8.70 -1.95
N LEU A 120 -3.20 -9.35 -0.81
CA LEU A 120 -4.19 -10.08 -0.03
C LEU A 120 -5.31 -9.17 0.48
N SER A 121 -5.03 -7.90 0.80
CA SER A 121 -6.05 -6.93 1.16
C SER A 121 -6.95 -6.58 -0.02
N LEU A 122 -6.40 -6.37 -1.20
CA LEU A 122 -7.13 -5.96 -2.40
C LEU A 122 -8.06 -7.04 -2.96
N ILE A 123 -7.74 -8.33 -2.80
CA ILE A 123 -8.61 -9.44 -3.23
C ILE A 123 -9.85 -9.61 -2.36
N GLN A 124 -9.93 -8.88 -1.25
CA GLN A 124 -11.09 -8.97 -0.37
C GLN A 124 -12.28 -8.22 -0.97
N THR A 125 -13.48 -8.78 -0.78
CA THR A 125 -14.75 -8.17 -1.24
C THR A 125 -15.38 -7.30 -0.16
N LYS A 126 -14.99 -7.49 1.11
CA LYS A 126 -15.52 -6.76 2.27
C LYS A 126 -14.42 -5.87 2.86
N ALA A 127 -14.79 -4.62 3.19
CA ALA A 127 -13.86 -3.65 3.77
C ALA A 127 -13.27 -4.11 5.12
N SER A 128 -13.99 -4.92 5.90
CA SER A 128 -13.47 -5.49 7.15
C SER A 128 -12.28 -6.42 6.92
N TYR A 129 -12.37 -7.34 5.97
CA TYR A 129 -11.25 -8.22 5.63
C TYR A 129 -10.10 -7.47 4.95
N PHE A 130 -10.42 -6.46 4.11
CA PHE A 130 -9.41 -5.56 3.57
C PHE A 130 -8.57 -4.95 4.70
N ARG A 131 -9.21 -4.38 5.76
CA ARG A 131 -8.51 -3.75 6.88
C ARG A 131 -7.59 -4.71 7.65
N ILE A 132 -7.98 -5.97 7.83
CA ILE A 132 -7.15 -6.97 8.52
C ILE A 132 -5.82 -7.14 7.77
N PHE A 133 -5.84 -7.40 6.48
CA PHE A 133 -4.63 -7.58 5.68
C PHE A 133 -3.87 -6.27 5.48
N ALA A 134 -4.60 -5.14 5.31
CA ALA A 134 -4.00 -3.82 5.21
C ALA A 134 -3.30 -3.37 6.50
N THR A 135 -3.72 -3.87 7.67
CA THR A 135 -3.03 -3.62 8.94
C THR A 135 -1.70 -4.36 9.03
N LEU A 136 -1.57 -5.51 8.37
CA LEU A 136 -0.32 -6.27 8.34
C LEU A 136 0.74 -5.63 7.43
N ASN A 137 0.32 -4.91 6.40
CA ASN A 137 1.25 -4.27 5.46
C ASN A 137 2.23 -3.30 6.16
N PRO A 138 1.80 -2.30 6.95
CA PRO A 138 2.71 -1.39 7.64
C PRO A 138 3.57 -2.08 8.70
N VAL A 139 3.18 -3.24 9.23
CA VAL A 139 4.02 -4.00 10.18
C VAL A 139 5.36 -4.40 9.55
N PHE A 140 5.37 -4.69 8.23
CA PHE A 140 6.59 -5.00 7.50
C PHE A 140 7.31 -3.74 7.00
N TRP A 141 6.57 -2.66 6.71
CA TRP A 141 7.17 -1.40 6.30
C TRP A 141 7.88 -0.67 7.44
N LEU A 142 7.32 -0.65 8.65
CA LEU A 142 7.89 0.08 9.79
C LEU A 142 9.36 -0.27 10.10
N PRO A 143 9.76 -1.56 10.22
CA PRO A 143 11.15 -1.90 10.44
C PRO A 143 12.03 -1.58 9.22
N TYR A 144 11.51 -1.71 7.99
CA TYR A 144 12.23 -1.33 6.78
C TYR A 144 12.48 0.18 6.73
N ASP A 145 11.47 1.00 7.03
CA ASP A 145 11.61 2.46 7.07
C ASP A 145 12.65 2.93 8.09
N LEU A 146 12.73 2.27 9.25
CA LEU A 146 13.77 2.55 10.25
C LEU A 146 15.15 2.16 9.75
N HIS A 147 15.29 1.00 9.11
CA HIS A 147 16.53 0.53 8.53
C HIS A 147 17.07 1.47 7.45
N THR A 148 16.18 1.98 6.59
CA THR A 148 16.52 2.92 5.52
C THR A 148 16.55 4.40 5.96
N ALA A 149 16.37 4.69 7.27
CA ALA A 149 16.25 6.04 7.82
C ALA A 149 15.16 6.90 7.15
N SER A 150 14.10 6.27 6.63
CA SER A 150 12.96 6.92 5.97
C SER A 150 11.91 7.39 6.97
N TYR A 151 12.26 8.34 7.83
CA TYR A 151 11.42 8.75 8.97
C TYR A 151 10.05 9.29 8.57
N VAL A 152 9.93 9.97 7.43
CA VAL A 152 8.63 10.48 6.94
C VAL A 152 7.72 9.31 6.59
N MET A 153 8.23 8.28 5.88
CA MET A 153 7.46 7.09 5.55
C MET A 153 7.12 6.28 6.79
N PHE A 154 8.02 6.20 7.77
CA PHE A 154 7.72 5.58 9.07
C PHE A 154 6.49 6.24 9.73
N ILE A 155 6.43 7.59 9.77
CA ILE A 155 5.28 8.31 10.34
C ILE A 155 4.01 8.00 9.54
N VAL A 156 4.08 7.96 8.22
CA VAL A 156 2.94 7.62 7.35
C VAL A 156 2.45 6.20 7.62
N HIS A 157 3.36 5.20 7.61
CA HIS A 157 3.00 3.81 7.84
C HIS A 157 2.48 3.57 9.27
N PHE A 158 3.05 4.25 10.27
CA PHE A 158 2.52 4.24 11.63
C PHE A 158 1.10 4.84 11.69
N GLY A 159 0.86 5.96 11.01
CA GLY A 159 -0.47 6.55 10.88
C GLY A 159 -1.48 5.62 10.22
N ILE A 160 -1.09 4.90 9.16
CA ILE A 160 -1.93 3.89 8.50
C ILE A 160 -2.26 2.75 9.48
N LEU A 161 -1.27 2.24 10.21
CA LEU A 161 -1.44 1.17 11.20
C LEU A 161 -2.46 1.58 12.27
N VAL A 162 -2.26 2.75 12.88
CA VAL A 162 -3.17 3.29 13.91
C VAL A 162 -4.59 3.49 13.34
N SER A 163 -4.70 4.13 12.17
CA SER A 163 -5.99 4.37 11.52
C SER A 163 -6.71 3.07 11.16
N SER A 164 -5.97 2.07 10.71
CA SER A 164 -6.54 0.76 10.37
C SER A 164 -7.10 0.05 11.61
N VAL A 165 -6.37 0.07 12.73
CA VAL A 165 -6.83 -0.49 14.01
C VAL A 165 -8.09 0.24 14.50
N ILE A 166 -8.10 1.59 14.46
CA ILE A 166 -9.28 2.39 14.79
C ILE A 166 -10.47 2.02 13.88
N GLY A 167 -10.21 1.87 12.58
CA GLY A 167 -11.23 1.44 11.60
C GLY A 167 -11.81 0.07 11.93
N MET A 168 -11.00 -0.91 12.31
CA MET A 168 -11.44 -2.25 12.71
C MET A 168 -12.29 -2.20 14.00
N ILE A 169 -11.89 -1.40 14.99
CA ILE A 169 -12.64 -1.26 16.23
C ILE A 169 -14.00 -0.57 15.98
N ARG A 170 -13.97 0.55 15.25
CA ARG A 170 -15.12 1.44 15.07
C ARG A 170 -16.13 0.91 14.07
N LEU A 171 -15.65 0.35 12.94
CA LEU A 171 -16.51 -0.01 11.81
C LEU A 171 -16.82 -1.50 11.76
N ASP A 172 -15.89 -2.35 12.19
CA ASP A 172 -16.02 -3.81 12.08
C ASP A 172 -16.39 -4.46 13.43
N GLY A 173 -16.35 -3.69 14.51
CA GLY A 173 -16.77 -4.17 15.84
C GLY A 173 -15.84 -5.22 16.43
N LEU A 174 -14.52 -5.13 16.16
CA LEU A 174 -13.51 -6.14 16.53
C LEU A 174 -13.56 -6.57 18.01
N PHE A 175 -14.04 -5.70 18.90
CA PHE A 175 -14.21 -5.98 20.33
C PHE A 175 -15.68 -5.94 20.80
N ARG A 176 -16.64 -5.83 19.87
CA ARG A 176 -18.05 -5.89 20.23
C ARG A 176 -18.42 -7.35 20.48
N LYS A 177 -18.59 -7.75 21.75
CA LYS A 177 -19.23 -9.02 22.10
C LYS A 177 -20.56 -9.06 21.36
N LYS A 178 -20.78 -10.06 20.51
CA LYS A 178 -22.11 -10.40 20.00
C LYS A 178 -22.94 -10.73 21.24
N LYS A 179 -23.92 -9.84 21.58
CA LYS A 179 -25.01 -10.17 22.48
C LYS A 179 -25.94 -11.12 21.77
#